data_884da4d2b77346ae27bf6499814c529f
#
_entry.id   884da4d2b77346ae27bf6499814c529f
#
_cell.length_a   1.000
_cell.length_b   1.000
_cell.length_c   1.000
_cell.angle_alpha   90.00
_cell.angle_beta   90.00
_cell.angle_gamma   90.00
#
_symmetry.space_group_name_H-M   'P 1'
#
loop_
_entity.id
_entity.type
_entity.pdbx_description
1 polymer ?
#
loop_
_entity_poly.entity_id
_entity_poly.type
_entity_poly.pdbx_seq_one_letter_code
_entity_poly.pdbx_strand_id
1 'polypeptide(L)'
;MKWQPVLAIALALAVGVGGYALVGRPDLPAAPAPGLNPNPDLTPEAEKASSALLENFGDVRAWLTLSDALIRAHRTETAVKALESGLEAIPGNADLWVQMGVALVAHANGEVVPAARLAFDRASRLQPEHPAPSYFLGLAWLQSGDTVRALETWRALKAQSTADAPWLPMLDRQIAAAEMMQQMGVDPAAMPDAGNMPPQRRTP
;
A
#
# COMPACT_ATOMS: atom_id res chain seq x y z
N MET A 1 57.90 16.68 17.09
CA MET A 1 57.54 15.50 16.24
C MET A 1 56.16 15.00 16.66
N LYS A 2 55.13 15.31 15.86
CA LYS A 2 53.72 14.96 16.18
C LYS A 2 53.09 14.07 15.08
N TRP A 3 53.80 13.02 14.67
CA TRP A 3 53.34 12.13 13.59
C TRP A 3 52.66 10.85 14.09
N GLN A 4 52.73 10.57 15.40
CA GLN A 4 52.15 9.37 15.99
C GLN A 4 50.61 9.22 15.80
N PRO A 5 49.80 10.26 15.95
CA PRO A 5 48.36 10.12 15.75
C PRO A 5 47.99 9.89 14.27
N VAL A 6 48.72 10.46 13.32
CA VAL A 6 48.47 10.28 11.89
C VAL A 6 48.79 8.85 11.44
N LEU A 7 49.89 8.28 11.96
CA LEU A 7 50.24 6.88 11.72
C LEU A 7 49.21 5.91 12.32
N ALA A 8 48.69 6.20 13.51
CA ALA A 8 47.65 5.37 14.14
C ALA A 8 46.32 5.39 13.35
N ILE A 9 45.92 6.55 12.85
CA ILE A 9 44.71 6.68 12.00
C ILE A 9 44.90 5.96 10.65
N ALA A 10 46.07 6.13 10.04
CA ALA A 10 46.38 5.44 8.78
C ALA A 10 46.40 3.92 8.93
N LEU A 11 46.94 3.41 10.06
CA LEU A 11 46.96 1.98 10.37
C LEU A 11 45.53 1.45 10.63
N ALA A 12 44.69 2.20 11.36
CA ALA A 12 43.29 1.83 11.63
C ALA A 12 42.47 1.77 10.34
N LEU A 13 42.65 2.73 9.43
CA LEU A 13 42.03 2.73 8.13
C LEU A 13 42.50 1.56 7.25
N ALA A 14 43.78 1.27 7.24
CA ALA A 14 44.37 0.15 6.49
C ALA A 14 43.85 -1.20 7.01
N VAL A 15 43.73 -1.37 8.32
CA VAL A 15 43.13 -2.57 8.93
C VAL A 15 41.63 -2.67 8.64
N GLY A 16 40.92 -1.56 8.73
CA GLY A 16 39.46 -1.52 8.40
C GLY A 16 39.19 -1.87 6.95
N VAL A 17 39.88 -1.25 6.01
CA VAL A 17 39.73 -1.51 4.57
C VAL A 17 40.26 -2.90 4.19
N GLY A 18 41.43 -3.30 4.73
CA GLY A 18 42.00 -4.61 4.51
C GLY A 18 41.16 -5.73 5.13
N GLY A 19 40.61 -5.52 6.32
CA GLY A 19 39.68 -6.46 6.95
C GLY A 19 38.38 -6.62 6.15
N TYR A 20 37.85 -5.51 5.64
CA TYR A 20 36.65 -5.56 4.76
C TYR A 20 36.96 -6.29 3.44
N ALA A 21 38.13 -6.09 2.83
CA ALA A 21 38.53 -6.77 1.61
C ALA A 21 38.76 -8.28 1.79
N LEU A 22 39.19 -8.71 2.99
CA LEU A 22 39.44 -10.11 3.28
C LEU A 22 38.24 -10.89 3.82
N VAL A 23 37.35 -10.24 4.57
CA VAL A 23 36.18 -10.87 5.22
C VAL A 23 34.87 -10.43 4.54
N GLY A 24 34.84 -9.22 4.01
CA GLY A 24 33.75 -8.76 3.15
C GLY A 24 33.80 -9.49 1.80
N ARG A 25 32.68 -9.49 1.10
CA ARG A 25 32.59 -9.99 -0.27
C ARG A 25 32.36 -8.82 -1.21
N PRO A 26 33.40 -8.02 -1.53
CA PRO A 26 33.26 -6.83 -2.38
C PRO A 26 32.93 -7.17 -3.85
N ASP A 27 33.08 -8.42 -4.21
CA ASP A 27 32.70 -9.02 -5.51
C ASP A 27 31.23 -9.35 -5.61
N LEU A 28 30.49 -9.37 -4.48
CA LEU A 28 29.05 -9.50 -4.54
C LEU A 28 28.44 -8.17 -5.02
N PRO A 29 27.56 -8.21 -6.04
CA PRO A 29 26.80 -7.02 -6.39
C PRO A 29 26.05 -6.52 -5.14
N ALA A 30 26.00 -5.19 -4.98
CA ALA A 30 25.25 -4.59 -3.89
C ALA A 30 23.85 -5.24 -3.86
N ALA A 31 23.46 -5.74 -2.68
CA ALA A 31 22.11 -6.28 -2.54
C ALA A 31 21.13 -5.18 -2.98
N PRO A 32 20.21 -5.47 -3.89
CA PRO A 32 19.19 -4.48 -4.26
C PRO A 32 18.50 -4.01 -2.99
N ALA A 33 18.14 -2.72 -2.98
CA ALA A 33 17.45 -2.13 -1.84
C ALA A 33 16.28 -3.03 -1.40
N PRO A 34 16.05 -3.22 -0.09
CA PRO A 34 14.96 -4.06 0.40
C PRO A 34 13.64 -3.65 -0.26
N GLY A 35 13.00 -4.56 -0.99
CA GLY A 35 11.75 -4.32 -1.70
C GLY A 35 11.86 -4.11 -3.22
N LEU A 36 13.07 -3.90 -3.78
CA LEU A 36 13.27 -3.65 -5.21
C LEU A 36 13.90 -4.82 -5.97
N ASN A 37 13.90 -6.03 -5.41
CA ASN A 37 14.33 -7.22 -6.16
C ASN A 37 13.34 -7.48 -7.31
N PRO A 38 13.79 -7.60 -8.56
CA PRO A 38 12.95 -8.09 -9.63
C PRO A 38 12.44 -9.49 -9.22
N ASN A 39 11.14 -9.57 -8.95
CA ASN A 39 10.51 -10.80 -8.52
C ASN A 39 9.81 -11.41 -9.73
N PRO A 40 10.09 -12.67 -10.08
CA PRO A 40 9.49 -13.34 -11.25
C PRO A 40 7.95 -13.42 -11.17
N ASP A 41 7.37 -13.17 -10.00
CA ASP A 41 5.92 -13.22 -9.79
C ASP A 41 5.23 -11.85 -9.93
N LEU A 42 5.96 -10.79 -10.27
CA LEU A 42 5.37 -9.47 -10.51
C LEU A 42 4.82 -9.38 -11.93
N THR A 43 3.71 -8.65 -12.08
CA THR A 43 3.19 -8.31 -13.41
C THR A 43 4.16 -7.39 -14.15
N PRO A 44 4.12 -7.37 -15.50
CA PRO A 44 4.97 -6.45 -16.28
C PRO A 44 4.80 -4.97 -15.90
N GLU A 45 3.58 -4.57 -15.47
CA GLU A 45 3.32 -3.22 -14.98
C GLU A 45 4.04 -2.93 -13.67
N ALA A 46 4.09 -3.91 -12.76
CA ALA A 46 4.79 -3.77 -11.49
C ALA A 46 6.31 -3.74 -11.67
N GLU A 47 6.85 -4.51 -12.60
CA GLU A 47 8.28 -4.45 -12.97
C GLU A 47 8.63 -3.08 -13.55
N LYS A 48 7.79 -2.55 -14.45
CA LYS A 48 7.95 -1.21 -14.99
C LYS A 48 7.87 -0.14 -13.92
N ALA A 49 6.92 -0.25 -12.99
CA ALA A 49 6.79 0.67 -11.86
C ALA A 49 8.03 0.62 -10.95
N SER A 50 8.52 -0.58 -10.64
CA SER A 50 9.76 -0.77 -9.86
C SER A 50 10.97 -0.12 -10.57
N SER A 51 11.10 -0.28 -11.89
CA SER A 51 12.17 0.35 -12.67
C SER A 51 12.05 1.88 -12.68
N ALA A 52 10.83 2.41 -12.81
CA ALA A 52 10.60 3.86 -12.76
C ALA A 52 10.98 4.46 -11.40
N LEU A 53 10.78 3.72 -10.30
CA LEU A 53 11.20 4.15 -8.96
C LEU A 53 12.72 4.21 -8.80
N LEU A 54 13.48 3.38 -9.50
CA LEU A 54 14.94 3.48 -9.51
C LEU A 54 15.44 4.79 -10.15
N GLU A 55 14.68 5.33 -11.10
CA GLU A 55 14.98 6.59 -11.78
C GLU A 55 14.43 7.80 -11.02
N ASN A 56 13.24 7.66 -10.43
CA ASN A 56 12.54 8.75 -9.74
C ASN A 56 11.71 8.25 -8.55
N PHE A 57 12.25 8.34 -7.36
CA PHE A 57 11.54 8.01 -6.12
C PHE A 57 10.33 8.93 -5.83
N GLY A 58 10.21 10.07 -6.50
CA GLY A 58 9.07 10.97 -6.42
C GLY A 58 7.87 10.56 -7.29
N ASP A 59 7.94 9.45 -8.03
CA ASP A 59 6.84 9.00 -8.88
C ASP A 59 5.74 8.30 -8.06
N VAL A 60 4.74 9.09 -7.65
CA VAL A 60 3.56 8.59 -6.91
C VAL A 60 2.85 7.46 -7.65
N ARG A 61 2.70 7.57 -8.98
CA ARG A 61 2.00 6.56 -9.77
C ARG A 61 2.73 5.23 -9.75
N ALA A 62 4.05 5.26 -9.81
CA ALA A 62 4.85 4.05 -9.73
C ALA A 62 4.70 3.35 -8.36
N TRP A 63 4.69 4.11 -7.26
CA TRP A 63 4.42 3.57 -5.92
C TRP A 63 3.04 2.93 -5.81
N LEU A 64 2.00 3.60 -6.31
CA LEU A 64 0.63 3.08 -6.32
C LEU A 64 0.51 1.79 -7.15
N THR A 65 1.10 1.77 -8.35
CA THR A 65 1.07 0.60 -9.24
C THR A 65 1.81 -0.58 -8.62
N LEU A 66 3.00 -0.36 -8.05
CA LEU A 66 3.79 -1.41 -7.42
C LEU A 66 3.06 -2.00 -6.21
N SER A 67 2.55 -1.14 -5.31
CA SER A 67 1.86 -1.59 -4.10
C SER A 67 0.57 -2.35 -4.42
N ASP A 68 -0.21 -1.90 -5.40
CA ASP A 68 -1.41 -2.57 -5.86
C ASP A 68 -1.11 -3.96 -6.45
N ALA A 69 -0.07 -4.08 -7.26
CA ALA A 69 0.37 -5.38 -7.78
C ALA A 69 0.84 -6.33 -6.67
N LEU A 70 1.54 -5.81 -5.65
CA LEU A 70 1.97 -6.60 -4.49
C LEU A 70 0.77 -7.07 -3.65
N ILE A 71 -0.24 -6.22 -3.46
CA ILE A 71 -1.48 -6.60 -2.76
C ILE A 71 -2.19 -7.73 -3.52
N ARG A 72 -2.37 -7.59 -4.85
CA ARG A 72 -2.98 -8.64 -5.68
C ARG A 72 -2.19 -9.95 -5.69
N ALA A 73 -0.88 -9.88 -5.54
CA ALA A 73 -0.02 -11.05 -5.40
C ALA A 73 0.01 -11.63 -3.96
N HIS A 74 -0.88 -11.18 -3.06
CA HIS A 74 -0.91 -11.55 -1.63
C HIS A 74 0.40 -11.25 -0.87
N ARG A 75 1.24 -10.36 -1.40
CA ARG A 75 2.50 -9.93 -0.77
C ARG A 75 2.31 -8.64 0.03
N THR A 76 1.34 -8.67 0.93
CA THR A 76 0.85 -7.49 1.64
C THR A 76 1.90 -6.85 2.54
N GLU A 77 2.78 -7.63 3.19
CA GLU A 77 3.90 -7.10 3.97
C GLU A 77 4.88 -6.29 3.08
N THR A 78 5.19 -6.82 1.89
CA THR A 78 6.07 -6.11 0.95
C THR A 78 5.41 -4.84 0.41
N ALA A 79 4.08 -4.86 0.20
CA ALA A 79 3.32 -3.69 -0.19
C ALA A 79 3.37 -2.58 0.86
N VAL A 80 3.20 -2.93 2.14
CA VAL A 80 3.32 -1.98 3.26
C VAL A 80 4.73 -1.35 3.29
N LYS A 81 5.79 -2.16 3.22
CA LYS A 81 7.18 -1.66 3.20
C LYS A 81 7.47 -0.75 2.00
N ALA A 82 6.95 -1.09 0.81
CA ALA A 82 7.07 -0.24 -0.36
C ALA A 82 6.38 1.11 -0.15
N LEU A 83 5.17 1.11 0.43
CA LEU A 83 4.44 2.34 0.73
C LEU A 83 5.09 3.17 1.85
N GLU A 84 5.72 2.54 2.85
CA GLU A 84 6.55 3.24 3.84
C GLU A 84 7.65 4.03 3.15
N SER A 85 8.40 3.39 2.23
CA SER A 85 9.45 4.07 1.45
C SER A 85 8.89 5.20 0.57
N GLY A 86 7.73 4.99 -0.05
CA GLY A 86 7.04 6.03 -0.83
C GLY A 86 6.61 7.22 0.04
N LEU A 87 6.12 6.97 1.25
CA LEU A 87 5.73 8.00 2.20
C LEU A 87 6.92 8.72 2.85
N GLU A 88 8.07 8.06 3.00
CA GLU A 88 9.31 8.73 3.38
C GLU A 88 9.75 9.74 2.32
N ALA A 89 9.63 9.37 1.04
CA ALA A 89 9.96 10.25 -0.08
C ALA A 89 8.92 11.37 -0.27
N ILE A 90 7.63 11.08 -0.07
CA ILE A 90 6.52 11.99 -0.39
C ILE A 90 5.48 11.99 0.75
N PRO A 91 5.81 12.50 1.96
CA PRO A 91 4.98 12.38 3.15
C PRO A 91 3.63 13.13 3.07
N GLY A 92 3.52 14.10 2.18
CA GLY A 92 2.33 14.92 1.97
C GLY A 92 1.36 14.38 0.92
N ASN A 93 1.57 13.20 0.36
CA ASN A 93 0.69 12.67 -0.68
C ASN A 93 -0.47 11.86 -0.06
N ALA A 94 -1.70 12.32 -0.28
CA ALA A 94 -2.90 11.68 0.27
C ALA A 94 -3.17 10.29 -0.34
N ASP A 95 -2.90 10.10 -1.65
CA ASP A 95 -3.15 8.83 -2.33
C ASP A 95 -2.26 7.71 -1.80
N LEU A 96 -0.99 8.02 -1.46
CA LEU A 96 -0.10 7.04 -0.82
C LEU A 96 -0.60 6.66 0.58
N TRP A 97 -1.17 7.61 1.35
CA TRP A 97 -1.78 7.30 2.64
C TRP A 97 -3.06 6.47 2.48
N VAL A 98 -3.89 6.73 1.46
CA VAL A 98 -5.04 5.87 1.14
C VAL A 98 -4.57 4.46 0.83
N GLN A 99 -3.59 4.32 -0.05
CA GLN A 99 -3.06 3.01 -0.44
C GLN A 99 -2.40 2.28 0.73
N MET A 100 -1.74 3.00 1.64
CA MET A 100 -1.24 2.43 2.91
C MET A 100 -2.38 1.85 3.74
N GLY A 101 -3.50 2.56 3.87
CA GLY A 101 -4.69 2.06 4.56
C GLY A 101 -5.21 0.76 3.94
N VAL A 102 -5.31 0.73 2.60
CA VAL A 102 -5.73 -0.47 1.84
C VAL A 102 -4.76 -1.64 2.05
N ALA A 103 -3.45 -1.39 1.98
CA ALA A 103 -2.43 -2.42 2.19
C ALA A 103 -2.47 -3.00 3.62
N LEU A 104 -2.68 -2.15 4.63
CA LEU A 104 -2.80 -2.58 6.03
C LEU A 104 -4.07 -3.41 6.29
N VAL A 105 -5.19 -3.07 5.67
CA VAL A 105 -6.42 -3.90 5.71
C VAL A 105 -6.17 -5.25 5.03
N ALA A 106 -5.55 -5.26 3.85
CA ALA A 106 -5.21 -6.50 3.16
C ALA A 106 -4.22 -7.36 3.97
N HIS A 107 -3.23 -6.73 4.64
CA HIS A 107 -2.28 -7.42 5.51
C HIS A 107 -2.95 -8.02 6.76
N ALA A 108 -4.01 -7.39 7.25
CA ALA A 108 -4.81 -7.86 8.37
C ALA A 108 -5.97 -8.80 7.95
N ASN A 109 -5.88 -9.43 6.75
CA ASN A 109 -6.90 -10.34 6.22
C ASN A 109 -8.31 -9.71 6.15
N GLY A 110 -8.39 -8.44 5.80
CA GLY A 110 -9.64 -7.69 5.66
C GLY A 110 -10.12 -6.98 6.93
N GLU A 111 -9.41 -7.13 8.06
CA GLU A 111 -9.76 -6.41 9.28
C GLU A 111 -9.31 -4.94 9.25
N VAL A 112 -10.17 -4.05 9.75
CA VAL A 112 -9.85 -2.62 9.86
C VAL A 112 -9.07 -2.35 11.14
N VAL A 113 -7.76 -2.57 11.08
CA VAL A 113 -6.84 -2.35 12.21
C VAL A 113 -6.63 -0.85 12.51
N PRO A 114 -6.23 -0.47 13.73
CA PRO A 114 -6.00 0.93 14.09
C PRO A 114 -5.02 1.66 13.16
N ALA A 115 -3.97 0.98 12.69
CA ALA A 115 -3.01 1.55 11.77
C ALA A 115 -3.63 1.91 10.41
N ALA A 116 -4.53 1.07 9.87
CA ALA A 116 -5.26 1.36 8.64
C ALA A 116 -6.16 2.59 8.78
N ARG A 117 -6.91 2.69 9.90
CA ARG A 117 -7.72 3.87 10.20
C ARG A 117 -6.87 5.14 10.26
N LEU A 118 -5.72 5.08 10.96
CA LEU A 118 -4.80 6.22 11.03
C LEU A 118 -4.32 6.66 9.65
N ALA A 119 -4.04 5.72 8.75
CA ALA A 119 -3.64 6.03 7.37
C ALA A 119 -4.75 6.75 6.61
N PHE A 120 -5.99 6.26 6.65
CA PHE A 120 -7.14 6.94 6.03
C PHE A 120 -7.40 8.33 6.65
N ASP A 121 -7.31 8.45 7.97
CA ASP A 121 -7.44 9.73 8.67
C ASP A 121 -6.33 10.71 8.27
N ARG A 122 -5.12 10.23 8.03
CA ARG A 122 -4.02 11.08 7.56
C ARG A 122 -4.27 11.58 6.14
N ALA A 123 -4.75 10.70 5.26
CA ALA A 123 -5.14 11.07 3.90
C ALA A 123 -6.24 12.14 3.89
N SER A 124 -7.29 11.96 4.71
CA SER A 124 -8.40 12.93 4.83
C SER A 124 -7.92 14.30 5.35
N ARG A 125 -6.96 14.33 6.27
CA ARG A 125 -6.38 15.59 6.74
C ARG A 125 -5.52 16.29 5.69
N LEU A 126 -4.86 15.54 4.82
CA LEU A 126 -4.06 16.10 3.73
C LEU A 126 -4.92 16.66 2.60
N GLN A 127 -6.03 15.98 2.29
CA GLN A 127 -6.98 16.40 1.25
C GLN A 127 -8.42 16.16 1.72
N PRO A 128 -9.03 17.10 2.46
CA PRO A 128 -10.38 16.94 3.02
C PRO A 128 -11.48 16.71 1.99
N GLU A 129 -11.33 17.29 0.80
CA GLU A 129 -12.31 17.18 -0.30
C GLU A 129 -12.16 15.87 -1.12
N HIS A 130 -11.11 15.10 -0.85
CA HIS A 130 -10.84 13.88 -1.61
C HIS A 130 -11.73 12.72 -1.12
N PRO A 131 -12.54 12.09 -1.99
CA PRO A 131 -13.48 11.06 -1.56
C PRO A 131 -12.81 9.73 -1.18
N ALA A 132 -11.62 9.45 -1.70
CA ALA A 132 -10.98 8.14 -1.60
C ALA A 132 -10.77 7.65 -0.15
N PRO A 133 -10.30 8.45 0.82
CA PRO A 133 -10.09 7.95 2.18
C PRO A 133 -11.36 7.37 2.80
N SER A 134 -12.47 8.12 2.73
CA SER A 134 -13.77 7.68 3.26
C SER A 134 -14.39 6.57 2.43
N TYR A 135 -14.20 6.59 1.10
CA TYR A 135 -14.69 5.53 0.23
C TYR A 135 -14.03 4.19 0.55
N PHE A 136 -12.71 4.16 0.61
CA PHE A 136 -11.96 2.92 0.87
C PHE A 136 -12.09 2.46 2.33
N LEU A 137 -12.22 3.37 3.29
CA LEU A 137 -12.52 3.00 4.68
C LEU A 137 -13.90 2.33 4.78
N GLY A 138 -14.93 2.86 4.09
CA GLY A 138 -16.24 2.23 4.02
C GLY A 138 -16.19 0.85 3.37
N LEU A 139 -15.41 0.69 2.29
CA LEU A 139 -15.19 -0.60 1.64
C LEU A 139 -14.52 -1.60 2.58
N ALA A 140 -13.49 -1.15 3.32
CA ALA A 140 -12.81 -1.97 4.31
C ALA A 140 -13.76 -2.44 5.43
N TRP A 141 -14.64 -1.56 5.93
CA TRP A 141 -15.67 -1.94 6.90
C TRP A 141 -16.63 -2.98 6.33
N LEU A 142 -17.04 -2.82 5.07
CA LEU A 142 -17.91 -3.80 4.41
C LEU A 142 -17.22 -5.16 4.29
N GLN A 143 -15.97 -5.20 3.87
CA GLN A 143 -15.18 -6.43 3.74
C GLN A 143 -14.95 -7.13 5.09
N SER A 144 -14.82 -6.36 6.18
CA SER A 144 -14.72 -6.93 7.54
C SER A 144 -16.05 -7.38 8.14
N GLY A 145 -17.16 -7.32 7.37
CA GLY A 145 -18.51 -7.68 7.82
C GLY A 145 -19.26 -6.57 8.58
N ASP A 146 -18.63 -5.43 8.82
CA ASP A 146 -19.26 -4.31 9.51
C ASP A 146 -20.02 -3.40 8.54
N THR A 147 -21.14 -3.90 8.03
CA THR A 147 -22.00 -3.18 7.08
C THR A 147 -22.56 -1.88 7.68
N VAL A 148 -22.76 -1.82 8.99
CA VAL A 148 -23.27 -0.62 9.67
C VAL A 148 -22.27 0.52 9.55
N ARG A 149 -21.01 0.28 9.94
CA ARG A 149 -19.95 1.29 9.82
C ARG A 149 -19.65 1.66 8.38
N ALA A 150 -19.74 0.70 7.45
CA ALA A 150 -19.58 0.99 6.02
C ALA A 150 -20.62 2.01 5.55
N LEU A 151 -21.91 1.76 5.85
CA LEU A 151 -23.03 2.65 5.50
C LEU A 151 -22.90 4.02 6.18
N GLU A 152 -22.55 4.06 7.45
CA GLU A 152 -22.30 5.33 8.16
C GLU A 152 -21.20 6.16 7.50
N THR A 153 -20.07 5.52 7.18
CA THR A 153 -18.93 6.16 6.52
C THR A 153 -19.30 6.72 5.15
N TRP A 154 -19.98 5.94 4.33
CA TRP A 154 -20.38 6.37 2.98
C TRP A 154 -21.49 7.42 2.97
N ARG A 155 -22.47 7.33 3.89
CA ARG A 155 -23.50 8.36 4.06
C ARG A 155 -22.90 9.69 4.52
N ALA A 156 -21.91 9.66 5.43
CA ALA A 156 -21.18 10.85 5.83
C ALA A 156 -20.39 11.47 4.65
N LEU A 157 -19.71 10.65 3.85
CA LEU A 157 -19.05 11.11 2.62
C LEU A 157 -20.06 11.76 1.66
N LYS A 158 -21.20 11.12 1.43
CA LYS A 158 -22.26 11.68 0.57
C LYS A 158 -22.75 13.03 1.08
N ALA A 159 -22.98 13.16 2.38
CA ALA A 159 -23.48 14.40 2.99
C ALA A 159 -22.49 15.57 2.91
N GLN A 160 -21.19 15.29 2.82
CA GLN A 160 -20.13 16.30 2.68
C GLN A 160 -19.81 16.62 1.20
N SER A 161 -20.26 15.79 0.27
CA SER A 161 -20.02 15.98 -1.16
C SER A 161 -20.93 17.02 -1.77
N THR A 162 -20.42 17.75 -2.76
CA THR A 162 -21.26 18.65 -3.58
C THR A 162 -22.23 17.82 -4.44
N ALA A 163 -23.41 18.38 -4.76
CA ALA A 163 -24.47 17.64 -5.47
C ALA A 163 -24.07 17.18 -6.88
N ASP A 164 -23.07 17.81 -7.49
CA ASP A 164 -22.53 17.54 -8.81
C ASP A 164 -21.24 16.70 -8.78
N ALA A 165 -20.84 16.20 -7.61
CA ALA A 165 -19.62 15.42 -7.48
C ALA A 165 -19.64 14.16 -8.35
N PRO A 166 -18.62 13.94 -9.22
CA PRO A 166 -18.67 12.87 -10.24
C PRO A 166 -18.66 11.45 -9.66
N TRP A 167 -18.29 11.29 -8.42
CA TRP A 167 -18.27 9.98 -7.72
C TRP A 167 -19.61 9.59 -7.07
N LEU A 168 -20.56 10.55 -6.89
CA LEU A 168 -21.83 10.28 -6.22
C LEU A 168 -22.60 9.10 -6.83
N PRO A 169 -22.75 8.96 -8.16
CA PRO A 169 -23.49 7.84 -8.72
C PRO A 169 -22.87 6.46 -8.40
N MET A 170 -21.54 6.41 -8.26
CA MET A 170 -20.85 5.19 -7.83
C MET A 170 -21.09 4.94 -6.35
N LEU A 171 -20.94 5.97 -5.51
CA LEU A 171 -21.16 5.89 -4.07
C LEU A 171 -22.60 5.46 -3.74
N ASP A 172 -23.60 6.00 -4.44
CA ASP A 172 -25.01 5.63 -4.27
C ASP A 172 -25.27 4.16 -4.59
N ARG A 173 -24.63 3.63 -5.64
CA ARG A 173 -24.71 2.20 -5.94
C ARG A 173 -24.10 1.33 -4.85
N GLN A 174 -22.97 1.75 -4.26
CA GLN A 174 -22.36 1.02 -3.16
C GLN A 174 -23.23 1.03 -1.89
N ILE A 175 -23.79 2.18 -1.56
CA ILE A 175 -24.73 2.31 -0.43
C ILE A 175 -25.95 1.39 -0.65
N ALA A 176 -26.59 1.46 -1.83
CA ALA A 176 -27.75 0.63 -2.13
C ALA A 176 -27.43 -0.88 -2.10
N ALA A 177 -26.26 -1.29 -2.59
CA ALA A 177 -25.81 -2.68 -2.53
C ALA A 177 -25.59 -3.15 -1.08
N ALA A 178 -24.96 -2.34 -0.26
CA ALA A 178 -24.73 -2.66 1.16
C ALA A 178 -26.04 -2.72 1.96
N GLU A 179 -27.00 -1.82 1.69
CA GLU A 179 -28.33 -1.83 2.30
C GLU A 179 -29.10 -3.11 1.92
N MET A 180 -29.02 -3.52 0.66
CA MET A 180 -29.63 -4.77 0.20
C MET A 180 -29.02 -6.00 0.87
N MET A 181 -27.69 -6.07 1.00
CA MET A 181 -27.00 -7.14 1.72
C MET A 181 -27.44 -7.20 3.18
N GLN A 182 -27.54 -6.05 3.84
CA GLN A 182 -28.00 -5.95 5.22
C GLN A 182 -29.45 -6.45 5.38
N GLN A 183 -30.35 -6.08 4.46
CA GLN A 183 -31.74 -6.53 4.48
C GLN A 183 -31.88 -8.05 4.24
N MET A 184 -31.04 -8.61 3.39
CA MET A 184 -31.02 -10.05 3.11
C MET A 184 -30.32 -10.87 4.19
N GLY A 185 -29.70 -10.25 5.19
CA GLY A 185 -28.90 -10.92 6.22
C GLY A 185 -27.65 -11.60 5.65
N VAL A 186 -27.15 -11.13 4.51
CA VAL A 186 -25.93 -11.65 3.89
C VAL A 186 -24.74 -11.02 4.59
N ASP A 187 -23.83 -11.88 5.10
CA ASP A 187 -22.55 -11.44 5.63
C ASP A 187 -21.57 -11.21 4.48
N PRO A 188 -21.15 -9.96 4.22
CA PRO A 188 -20.21 -9.67 3.14
C PRO A 188 -18.83 -10.34 3.35
N ALA A 189 -18.42 -10.55 4.61
CA ALA A 189 -17.15 -11.22 4.93
C ALA A 189 -17.15 -12.71 4.58
N ALA A 190 -18.34 -13.31 4.44
CA ALA A 190 -18.50 -14.71 4.03
C ALA A 190 -18.53 -14.89 2.50
N MET A 191 -18.53 -13.79 1.72
CA MET A 191 -18.53 -13.88 0.26
C MET A 191 -17.10 -14.17 -0.23
N PRO A 192 -16.92 -15.15 -1.14
CA PRO A 192 -15.61 -15.42 -1.73
C PRO A 192 -15.16 -14.17 -2.51
N ASP A 193 -13.89 -13.83 -2.34
CA ASP A 193 -13.26 -12.70 -3.04
C ASP A 193 -13.50 -12.85 -4.56
N ALA A 194 -14.08 -11.81 -5.18
CA ALA A 194 -14.44 -11.84 -6.60
C ALA A 194 -13.23 -12.13 -7.53
N GLY A 195 -12.00 -11.92 -7.01
CA GLY A 195 -10.74 -12.26 -7.70
C GLY A 195 -10.39 -13.76 -7.66
N ASN A 196 -11.03 -14.56 -6.81
CA ASN A 196 -10.71 -15.98 -6.60
C ASN A 196 -11.85 -16.93 -7.01
N MET A 197 -12.78 -16.48 -7.85
CA MET A 197 -13.80 -17.38 -8.40
C MET A 197 -13.15 -18.36 -9.38
N PRO A 198 -13.28 -19.68 -9.16
CA PRO A 198 -12.82 -20.67 -10.13
C PRO A 198 -13.55 -20.44 -11.46
N PRO A 199 -12.89 -20.64 -12.61
CA PRO A 199 -13.50 -20.45 -13.91
C PRO A 199 -14.77 -21.30 -13.99
N GLN A 200 -15.91 -20.64 -14.21
CA GLN A 200 -17.19 -21.34 -14.38
C GLN A 200 -17.05 -22.33 -15.54
N ARG A 201 -17.16 -23.62 -15.26
CA ARG A 201 -17.22 -24.65 -16.29
C ARG A 201 -18.43 -24.33 -17.17
N ARG A 202 -18.18 -23.90 -18.40
CA ARG A 202 -19.23 -23.89 -19.44
C ARG A 202 -19.61 -25.37 -19.62
N THR A 203 -20.77 -25.74 -19.14
CA THR A 203 -21.40 -27.00 -19.50
C THR A 203 -21.74 -26.95 -21.00
N PRO A 204 -21.51 -28.02 -21.73
CA PRO A 204 -21.73 -28.11 -23.17
C PRO A 204 -23.20 -27.98 -23.57
#